data_7276e5939c3a3b4237c0ad8d19e4ae9f
#
_entry.id   7276e5939c3a3b4237c0ad8d19e4ae9f
#
_cell.length_a   1.000
_cell.length_b   1.000
_cell.length_c   1.000
_cell.angle_alpha   90.00
_cell.angle_beta   90.00
_cell.angle_gamma   90.00
#
_symmetry.space_group_name_H-M   'P 1'
#
loop_
_entity.id
_entity.type
_entity.pdbx_description
1 polymer ?
#
loop_
_entity_poly.entity_id
_entity_poly.type
_entity_poly.pdbx_seq_one_letter_code
_entity_poly.pdbx_strand_id
1 'polypeptide(L)'
;MNTGLVWLGRVVGLIVALALVGGIYEAVAEAADAKAYPPPGQLVDVGGYRLHINCTGTGGPTVVIDAGLGDWSTGWAWVQTDVSQETRVCTYDRAGYGWSDEGPLPRNAEQFAKELHTLLHNANIPGPYVMVGHSLGGLTARVFTGMYPAEVAGVVLIDSMSPRQFKQSSGTPVAESDLRSRPFVPFTMLARIGLVRLLAGPLGLIPNLPSDAQKMYLAKMSRATYLQTYFGDESRGMLESRGQAEAVTSFGDLPLIVLTAKLNDMSGWQDWQTELLQLSSNSQQLFAESGHTIEIDKPDAAVTAILKMVERIRLSSQK
;
A
#
# COMPACT_ATOMS: atom_id res chain seq x y z
N MET A 1 -7.48 56.29 4.91
CA MET A 1 -7.19 54.93 4.46
C MET A 1 -7.22 54.04 5.69
N ASN A 2 -8.07 52.99 5.70
CA ASN A 2 -8.34 52.19 6.89
C ASN A 2 -7.08 51.37 7.25
N THR A 3 -6.42 51.65 8.36
CA THR A 3 -5.19 50.99 8.81
C THR A 3 -5.32 49.47 8.83
N GLY A 4 -6.51 48.96 9.16
CA GLY A 4 -6.82 47.53 9.12
C GLY A 4 -6.72 46.92 7.71
N LEU A 5 -7.14 47.65 6.69
CA LEU A 5 -7.07 47.18 5.29
C LEU A 5 -5.62 47.05 4.78
N VAL A 6 -4.78 48.00 5.21
CA VAL A 6 -3.34 47.99 4.88
C VAL A 6 -2.62 46.84 5.58
N TRP A 7 -2.93 46.57 6.84
CA TRP A 7 -2.40 45.43 7.58
C TRP A 7 -2.84 44.09 6.95
N LEU A 8 -4.12 43.95 6.62
CA LEU A 8 -4.63 42.77 5.95
C LEU A 8 -3.90 42.54 4.61
N GLY A 9 -3.73 43.59 3.80
CA GLY A 9 -3.00 43.48 2.53
C GLY A 9 -1.54 43.04 2.71
N ARG A 10 -0.85 43.52 3.77
CA ARG A 10 0.53 43.11 4.08
C ARG A 10 0.60 41.63 4.51
N VAL A 11 -0.34 41.18 5.35
CA VAL A 11 -0.40 39.78 5.79
C VAL A 11 -0.68 38.84 4.60
N VAL A 12 -1.65 39.18 3.78
CA VAL A 12 -1.95 38.40 2.55
C VAL A 12 -0.73 38.38 1.61
N GLY A 13 -0.08 39.53 1.40
CA GLY A 13 1.13 39.62 0.58
C GLY A 13 2.26 38.74 1.12
N LEU A 14 2.46 38.69 2.43
CA LEU A 14 3.46 37.82 3.06
C LEU A 14 3.12 36.34 2.87
N ILE A 15 1.86 35.96 3.08
CA ILE A 15 1.41 34.55 2.87
C ILE A 15 1.65 34.12 1.43
N VAL A 16 1.29 34.94 0.45
CA VAL A 16 1.51 34.67 -0.97
C VAL A 16 3.02 34.54 -1.28
N ALA A 17 3.84 35.43 -0.76
CA ALA A 17 5.29 35.37 -0.95
C ALA A 17 5.89 34.07 -0.36
N LEU A 18 5.48 33.69 0.85
CA LEU A 18 5.91 32.43 1.48
C LEU A 18 5.44 31.22 0.69
N ALA A 19 4.22 31.21 0.17
CA ALA A 19 3.71 30.14 -0.65
C ALA A 19 4.49 29.99 -1.98
N LEU A 20 4.86 31.10 -2.62
CA LEU A 20 5.69 31.10 -3.82
C LEU A 20 7.10 30.55 -3.54
N VAL A 21 7.74 31.02 -2.47
CA VAL A 21 9.07 30.52 -2.06
C VAL A 21 9.00 29.03 -1.73
N GLY A 22 7.98 28.60 -1.01
CA GLY A 22 7.76 27.18 -0.67
C GLY A 22 7.52 26.34 -1.92
N GLY A 23 6.75 26.83 -2.89
CA GLY A 23 6.51 26.15 -4.16
C GLY A 23 7.78 25.98 -5.00
N ILE A 24 8.63 27.02 -5.05
CA ILE A 24 9.94 26.95 -5.72
C ILE A 24 10.85 25.92 -5.00
N TYR A 25 10.88 25.97 -3.66
CA TYR A 25 11.64 25.01 -2.86
C TYR A 25 11.21 23.57 -3.16
N GLU A 26 9.91 23.27 -3.15
CA GLU A 26 9.41 21.90 -3.39
C GLU A 26 9.70 21.45 -4.82
N ALA A 27 9.52 22.31 -5.84
CA ALA A 27 9.83 21.97 -7.22
C ALA A 27 11.32 21.63 -7.40
N VAL A 28 12.23 22.38 -6.75
CA VAL A 28 13.66 22.10 -6.78
C VAL A 28 13.98 20.81 -6.03
N ALA A 29 13.35 20.60 -4.88
CA ALA A 29 13.52 19.38 -4.08
C ALA A 29 13.03 18.13 -4.85
N GLU A 30 11.84 18.16 -5.46
CA GLU A 30 11.33 17.06 -6.29
C GLU A 30 12.27 16.74 -7.45
N ALA A 31 12.82 17.76 -8.13
CA ALA A 31 13.77 17.55 -9.21
C ALA A 31 15.10 16.94 -8.71
N ALA A 32 15.57 17.34 -7.53
CA ALA A 32 16.74 16.75 -6.88
C ALA A 32 16.47 15.30 -6.47
N ASP A 33 15.32 15.01 -5.87
CA ASP A 33 14.90 13.65 -5.47
C ASP A 33 14.79 12.71 -6.67
N ALA A 34 14.20 13.17 -7.77
CA ALA A 34 14.08 12.37 -8.98
C ALA A 34 15.44 11.91 -9.53
N LYS A 35 16.48 12.75 -9.34
CA LYS A 35 17.85 12.45 -9.72
C LYS A 35 18.58 11.59 -8.67
N ALA A 36 18.33 11.84 -7.37
CA ALA A 36 18.98 11.14 -6.28
C ALA A 36 18.44 9.74 -6.04
N TYR A 37 17.13 9.55 -6.30
CA TYR A 37 16.39 8.32 -6.01
C TYR A 37 15.66 7.81 -7.28
N PRO A 38 16.41 7.30 -8.28
CA PRO A 38 15.81 6.64 -9.44
C PRO A 38 15.06 5.37 -8.99
N PRO A 39 14.08 4.86 -9.78
CA PRO A 39 13.35 3.65 -9.44
C PRO A 39 14.30 2.44 -9.29
N PRO A 40 14.26 1.74 -8.13
CA PRO A 40 15.04 0.53 -7.93
C PRO A 40 14.40 -0.62 -8.67
N GLY A 41 14.41 -0.97 -9.76
CA GLY A 41 13.68 -2.00 -10.51
C GLY A 41 13.29 -1.48 -11.88
N GLN A 42 12.06 -1.70 -12.27
CA GLN A 42 11.60 -1.31 -13.60
C GLN A 42 10.25 -0.60 -13.60
N LEU A 43 10.05 0.26 -14.59
CA LEU A 43 8.76 0.87 -14.91
C LEU A 43 8.17 0.12 -16.11
N VAL A 44 7.00 -0.47 -15.93
CA VAL A 44 6.35 -1.35 -16.92
C VAL A 44 5.03 -0.74 -17.34
N ASP A 45 4.78 -0.64 -18.64
CA ASP A 45 3.51 -0.17 -19.18
C ASP A 45 2.40 -1.18 -18.89
N VAL A 46 1.28 -0.68 -18.35
CA VAL A 46 0.11 -1.50 -18.01
C VAL A 46 -1.15 -1.09 -18.77
N GLY A 47 -0.97 -0.34 -19.86
CA GLY A 47 -2.05 0.12 -20.73
C GLY A 47 -2.08 1.64 -20.87
N GLY A 48 -0.93 2.25 -21.16
CA GLY A 48 -0.77 3.69 -21.43
C GLY A 48 -0.26 4.51 -20.23
N TYR A 49 0.03 3.87 -19.11
CA TYR A 49 0.74 4.40 -17.94
C TYR A 49 1.60 3.29 -17.34
N ARG A 50 2.62 3.66 -16.58
CA ARG A 50 3.62 2.71 -16.09
C ARG A 50 3.50 2.53 -14.58
N LEU A 51 3.61 1.27 -14.17
CA LEU A 51 3.77 0.92 -12.76
C LEU A 51 5.22 0.48 -12.50
N HIS A 52 5.69 0.85 -11.32
CA HIS A 52 6.97 0.41 -10.81
C HIS A 52 6.84 -0.97 -10.16
N ILE A 53 7.81 -1.84 -10.45
CA ILE A 53 7.99 -3.13 -9.78
C ILE A 53 9.48 -3.35 -9.51
N ASN A 54 9.79 -3.79 -8.29
CA ASN A 54 11.13 -4.14 -7.85
C ASN A 54 11.17 -5.59 -7.36
N CYS A 55 11.80 -6.47 -8.13
CA CYS A 55 11.97 -7.86 -7.77
C CYS A 55 13.43 -8.14 -7.39
N THR A 56 13.62 -8.76 -6.23
CA THR A 56 14.91 -9.18 -5.69
C THR A 56 14.90 -10.66 -5.34
N GLY A 57 16.08 -11.27 -5.17
CA GLY A 57 16.19 -12.70 -4.92
C GLY A 57 15.98 -13.55 -6.18
N THR A 58 16.11 -14.86 -6.03
CA THR A 58 16.01 -15.84 -7.12
C THR A 58 15.28 -17.09 -6.67
N GLY A 59 14.84 -17.92 -7.63
CA GLY A 59 14.09 -19.15 -7.34
C GLY A 59 12.59 -18.87 -7.20
N GLY A 60 11.87 -19.86 -6.67
CA GLY A 60 10.41 -19.82 -6.55
C GLY A 60 9.90 -20.54 -5.30
N PRO A 61 8.60 -20.39 -5.00
CA PRO A 61 7.61 -19.58 -5.73
C PRO A 61 7.93 -18.07 -5.63
N THR A 62 7.50 -17.30 -6.64
CA THR A 62 7.63 -15.84 -6.58
C THR A 62 6.65 -15.26 -5.57
N VAL A 63 7.15 -14.49 -4.63
CA VAL A 63 6.33 -13.72 -3.67
C VAL A 63 6.01 -12.36 -4.29
N VAL A 64 4.74 -11.94 -4.25
CA VAL A 64 4.28 -10.63 -4.72
C VAL A 64 3.59 -9.92 -3.57
N ILE A 65 4.08 -8.74 -3.20
CA ILE A 65 3.62 -7.99 -2.05
C ILE A 65 2.81 -6.78 -2.50
N ASP A 66 1.57 -6.68 -2.00
CA ASP A 66 0.69 -5.53 -2.15
C ASP A 66 0.57 -4.79 -0.81
N ALA A 67 0.99 -3.54 -0.81
CA ALA A 67 1.08 -2.69 0.37
C ALA A 67 -0.31 -2.21 0.87
N GLY A 68 -0.34 -1.65 2.08
CA GLY A 68 -1.52 -1.00 2.66
C GLY A 68 -1.92 0.29 1.96
N LEU A 69 -3.00 0.91 2.42
CA LEU A 69 -3.44 2.23 1.98
C LEU A 69 -2.37 3.27 2.30
N GLY A 70 -1.94 4.01 1.30
CA GLY A 70 -0.92 5.06 1.45
C GLY A 70 0.51 4.55 1.54
N ASP A 71 0.72 3.23 1.44
CA ASP A 71 2.06 2.64 1.42
C ASP A 71 2.40 2.05 0.04
N TRP A 72 3.69 1.79 -0.20
CA TRP A 72 4.24 1.29 -1.45
C TRP A 72 5.53 0.49 -1.20
N SER A 73 6.18 0.06 -2.27
CA SER A 73 7.37 -0.82 -2.24
C SER A 73 8.41 -0.45 -1.19
N THR A 74 8.66 0.84 -0.96
CA THR A 74 9.69 1.31 -0.01
C THR A 74 9.36 0.94 1.45
N GLY A 75 8.07 0.90 1.84
CA GLY A 75 7.64 0.51 3.19
C GLY A 75 8.00 -0.93 3.54
N TRP A 76 8.26 -1.75 2.53
CA TRP A 76 8.59 -3.17 2.66
C TRP A 76 10.09 -3.48 2.65
N ALA A 77 10.94 -2.46 2.76
CA ALA A 77 12.40 -2.61 2.60
C ALA A 77 13.02 -3.67 3.53
N TRP A 78 12.60 -3.75 4.80
CA TRP A 78 13.06 -4.78 5.73
C TRP A 78 12.65 -6.18 5.25
N VAL A 79 11.36 -6.37 5.00
CA VAL A 79 10.79 -7.67 4.63
C VAL A 79 11.34 -8.14 3.28
N GLN A 80 11.40 -7.25 2.29
CA GLN A 80 11.91 -7.61 0.97
C GLN A 80 13.37 -8.05 1.02
N THR A 81 14.20 -7.38 1.82
CA THR A 81 15.61 -7.73 2.00
C THR A 81 15.75 -9.16 2.49
N ASP A 82 15.04 -9.53 3.55
CA ASP A 82 15.20 -10.85 4.18
C ASP A 82 14.54 -11.97 3.36
N VAL A 83 13.33 -11.74 2.81
CA VAL A 83 12.67 -12.75 1.96
C VAL A 83 13.46 -13.02 0.68
N SER A 84 14.18 -12.02 0.15
CA SER A 84 14.99 -12.15 -1.05
C SER A 84 16.18 -13.11 -0.91
N GLN A 85 16.60 -13.43 0.31
CA GLN A 85 17.66 -14.41 0.57
C GLN A 85 17.21 -15.85 0.24
N GLU A 86 15.89 -16.10 0.33
CA GLU A 86 15.32 -17.44 0.21
C GLU A 86 14.56 -17.67 -1.09
N THR A 87 13.94 -16.63 -1.68
CA THR A 87 13.13 -16.74 -2.88
C THR A 87 13.06 -15.41 -3.62
N ARG A 88 12.54 -15.42 -4.86
CA ARG A 88 12.21 -14.18 -5.56
C ARG A 88 11.05 -13.49 -4.85
N VAL A 89 11.22 -12.21 -4.53
CA VAL A 89 10.17 -11.35 -3.96
C VAL A 89 10.08 -10.06 -4.75
N CYS A 90 8.86 -9.68 -5.10
CA CYS A 90 8.52 -8.47 -5.85
C CYS A 90 7.62 -7.58 -4.99
N THR A 91 8.01 -6.34 -4.81
CA THR A 91 7.16 -5.25 -4.35
C THR A 91 6.84 -4.35 -5.52
N TYR A 92 5.68 -3.70 -5.52
CA TYR A 92 5.29 -2.77 -6.58
C TYR A 92 4.60 -1.54 -6.00
N ASP A 93 4.51 -0.51 -6.81
CA ASP A 93 3.82 0.72 -6.45
C ASP A 93 2.51 0.78 -7.23
N ARG A 94 1.37 0.85 -6.54
CA ARG A 94 0.09 1.14 -7.19
C ARG A 94 0.16 2.52 -7.86
N ALA A 95 -0.62 2.73 -8.91
CA ALA A 95 -0.65 4.00 -9.62
C ALA A 95 -0.87 5.19 -8.69
N GLY A 96 -0.05 6.22 -8.85
CA GLY A 96 -0.01 7.42 -8.02
C GLY A 96 0.92 7.34 -6.79
N TYR A 97 1.49 6.18 -6.50
CA TYR A 97 2.47 6.01 -5.41
C TYR A 97 3.89 5.82 -5.93
N GLY A 98 4.85 6.03 -5.04
CA GLY A 98 6.26 5.74 -5.27
C GLY A 98 6.81 6.30 -6.59
N TRP A 99 7.18 5.40 -7.49
CA TRP A 99 7.67 5.71 -8.83
C TRP A 99 6.66 5.48 -9.95
N SER A 100 5.47 4.94 -9.62
CA SER A 100 4.41 4.72 -10.60
C SER A 100 3.81 6.01 -11.11
N ASP A 101 3.38 5.99 -12.38
CA ASP A 101 2.57 7.06 -12.97
C ASP A 101 1.17 7.07 -12.31
N GLU A 102 0.43 8.17 -12.46
CA GLU A 102 -0.99 8.21 -12.09
C GLU A 102 -1.80 7.28 -13.00
N GLY A 103 -2.84 6.66 -12.45
CA GLY A 103 -3.70 5.73 -13.19
C GLY A 103 -5.15 6.23 -13.28
N PRO A 104 -5.98 5.53 -14.09
CA PRO A 104 -7.38 5.88 -14.26
C PRO A 104 -8.19 5.59 -12.99
N LEU A 105 -9.31 6.28 -12.84
CA LEU A 105 -10.32 5.98 -11.84
C LEU A 105 -11.28 4.89 -12.35
N PRO A 106 -11.91 4.11 -11.44
CA PRO A 106 -11.79 4.17 -9.99
C PRO A 106 -10.51 3.50 -9.47
N ARG A 107 -10.01 3.92 -8.31
CA ARG A 107 -8.89 3.27 -7.62
C ARG A 107 -9.44 2.27 -6.59
N ASN A 108 -9.80 1.06 -7.04
CA ASN A 108 -10.40 -0.01 -6.24
C ASN A 108 -9.68 -1.35 -6.44
N ALA A 109 -10.00 -2.36 -5.62
CA ALA A 109 -9.30 -3.64 -5.59
C ALA A 109 -9.35 -4.40 -6.93
N GLU A 110 -10.44 -4.30 -7.68
CA GLU A 110 -10.54 -4.93 -9.01
C GLU A 110 -9.60 -4.26 -10.02
N GLN A 111 -9.53 -2.92 -10.01
CA GLN A 111 -8.59 -2.19 -10.85
C GLN A 111 -7.15 -2.52 -10.48
N PHE A 112 -6.83 -2.54 -9.18
CA PHE A 112 -5.49 -2.91 -8.70
C PHE A 112 -5.11 -4.34 -9.10
N ALA A 113 -6.03 -5.29 -8.99
CA ALA A 113 -5.81 -6.68 -9.40
C ALA A 113 -5.54 -6.80 -10.92
N LYS A 114 -6.28 -6.08 -11.77
CA LYS A 114 -6.06 -6.04 -13.22
C LYS A 114 -4.71 -5.40 -13.58
N GLU A 115 -4.38 -4.29 -12.94
CA GLU A 115 -3.10 -3.61 -13.11
C GLU A 115 -1.93 -4.52 -12.70
N LEU A 116 -2.04 -5.17 -11.53
CA LEU A 116 -1.01 -6.09 -11.04
C LEU A 116 -0.83 -7.29 -11.97
N HIS A 117 -1.91 -7.89 -12.45
CA HIS A 117 -1.87 -8.99 -13.42
C HIS A 117 -1.12 -8.56 -14.69
N THR A 118 -1.49 -7.40 -15.27
CA THR A 118 -0.84 -6.85 -16.46
C THR A 118 0.63 -6.53 -16.19
N LEU A 119 0.94 -5.95 -15.03
CA LEU A 119 2.29 -5.63 -14.59
C LEU A 119 3.17 -6.89 -14.54
N LEU A 120 2.71 -7.94 -13.86
CA LEU A 120 3.46 -9.19 -13.71
C LEU A 120 3.70 -9.87 -15.07
N HIS A 121 2.67 -9.90 -15.92
CA HIS A 121 2.77 -10.46 -17.26
C HIS A 121 3.76 -9.67 -18.13
N ASN A 122 3.63 -8.34 -18.20
CA ASN A 122 4.47 -7.49 -19.04
C ASN A 122 5.91 -7.37 -18.51
N ALA A 123 6.11 -7.54 -17.19
CA ALA A 123 7.43 -7.64 -16.57
C ALA A 123 8.08 -9.03 -16.75
N ASN A 124 7.40 -10.00 -17.35
CA ASN A 124 7.84 -11.39 -17.48
C ASN A 124 8.17 -12.05 -16.13
N ILE A 125 7.38 -11.78 -15.11
CA ILE A 125 7.53 -12.40 -13.79
C ILE A 125 6.75 -13.72 -13.77
N PRO A 126 7.43 -14.88 -13.60
CA PRO A 126 6.75 -16.17 -13.67
C PRO A 126 5.93 -16.45 -12.41
N GLY A 127 4.69 -16.91 -12.61
CA GLY A 127 3.85 -17.53 -11.57
C GLY A 127 4.06 -19.06 -11.49
N PRO A 128 3.26 -19.77 -10.66
CA PRO A 128 2.24 -19.18 -9.78
C PRO A 128 2.84 -18.44 -8.57
N TYR A 129 2.11 -17.45 -8.07
CA TYR A 129 2.59 -16.51 -7.06
C TYR A 129 2.17 -16.88 -5.64
N VAL A 130 3.00 -16.52 -4.66
CA VAL A 130 2.55 -16.30 -3.27
C VAL A 130 2.11 -14.85 -3.16
N MET A 131 0.80 -14.63 -3.08
CA MET A 131 0.24 -13.28 -2.91
C MET A 131 0.31 -12.86 -1.46
N VAL A 132 0.92 -11.72 -1.18
CA VAL A 132 1.01 -11.12 0.16
C VAL A 132 0.27 -9.80 0.14
N GLY A 133 -0.71 -9.63 1.03
CA GLY A 133 -1.47 -8.38 1.13
C GLY A 133 -1.55 -7.85 2.56
N HIS A 134 -1.11 -6.61 2.76
CA HIS A 134 -1.26 -5.90 4.04
C HIS A 134 -2.43 -4.93 3.98
N SER A 135 -3.24 -4.88 5.04
CA SER A 135 -4.32 -3.89 5.15
C SER A 135 -5.21 -3.86 3.88
N LEU A 136 -5.28 -2.73 3.16
CA LEU A 136 -5.98 -2.60 1.88
C LEU A 136 -5.45 -3.57 0.81
N GLY A 137 -4.14 -3.81 0.76
CA GLY A 137 -3.53 -4.79 -0.14
C GLY A 137 -4.06 -6.21 0.07
N GLY A 138 -4.56 -6.52 1.28
CA GLY A 138 -5.24 -7.78 1.53
C GLY A 138 -6.59 -7.91 0.80
N LEU A 139 -7.34 -6.82 0.61
CA LEU A 139 -8.54 -6.83 -0.25
C LEU A 139 -8.16 -7.07 -1.70
N THR A 140 -7.09 -6.42 -2.18
CA THR A 140 -6.57 -6.62 -3.54
C THR A 140 -6.09 -8.05 -3.76
N ALA A 141 -5.29 -8.61 -2.83
CA ALA A 141 -4.82 -9.99 -2.91
C ALA A 141 -5.98 -10.98 -2.95
N ARG A 142 -7.05 -10.73 -2.19
CA ARG A 142 -8.28 -11.54 -2.21
C ARG A 142 -9.00 -11.45 -3.56
N VAL A 143 -9.15 -10.25 -4.12
CA VAL A 143 -9.78 -10.04 -5.43
C VAL A 143 -8.92 -10.64 -6.55
N PHE A 144 -7.59 -10.43 -6.51
CA PHE A 144 -6.65 -11.03 -7.46
C PHE A 144 -6.76 -12.56 -7.47
N THR A 145 -6.76 -13.19 -6.29
CA THR A 145 -6.89 -14.66 -6.15
C THR A 145 -8.22 -15.15 -6.72
N GLY A 146 -9.32 -14.40 -6.52
CA GLY A 146 -10.62 -14.75 -7.09
C GLY A 146 -10.68 -14.61 -8.60
N MET A 147 -9.98 -13.62 -9.18
CA MET A 147 -9.95 -13.37 -10.63
C MET A 147 -8.98 -14.30 -11.37
N TYR A 148 -7.84 -14.63 -10.77
CA TYR A 148 -6.74 -15.37 -11.38
C TYR A 148 -6.30 -16.57 -10.53
N PRO A 149 -7.21 -17.49 -10.17
CA PRO A 149 -6.90 -18.58 -9.21
C PRO A 149 -5.80 -19.52 -9.69
N ALA A 150 -5.65 -19.73 -10.99
CA ALA A 150 -4.59 -20.57 -11.55
C ALA A 150 -3.18 -19.96 -11.42
N GLU A 151 -3.09 -18.67 -11.14
CA GLU A 151 -1.81 -17.95 -11.02
C GLU A 151 -1.35 -17.81 -9.57
N VAL A 152 -2.14 -18.30 -8.59
CA VAL A 152 -1.84 -18.17 -7.15
C VAL A 152 -1.56 -19.53 -6.55
N ALA A 153 -0.38 -19.68 -5.94
CA ALA A 153 0.03 -20.89 -5.21
C ALA A 153 -0.32 -20.84 -3.72
N GLY A 154 -0.47 -19.64 -3.15
CA GLY A 154 -0.83 -19.44 -1.76
C GLY A 154 -1.02 -17.96 -1.44
N VAL A 155 -1.67 -17.67 -0.33
CA VAL A 155 -2.00 -16.29 0.11
C VAL A 155 -1.52 -16.06 1.53
N VAL A 156 -0.87 -14.92 1.78
CA VAL A 156 -0.51 -14.43 3.11
C VAL A 156 -1.20 -13.09 3.33
N LEU A 157 -2.15 -13.04 4.25
CA LEU A 157 -2.85 -11.82 4.65
C LEU A 157 -2.21 -11.29 5.94
N ILE A 158 -1.55 -10.14 5.85
CA ILE A 158 -0.85 -9.50 6.98
C ILE A 158 -1.72 -8.38 7.51
N ASP A 159 -2.29 -8.57 8.68
CA ASP A 159 -3.23 -7.65 9.35
C ASP A 159 -4.21 -6.99 8.36
N SER A 160 -4.75 -7.84 7.47
CA SER A 160 -5.51 -7.45 6.31
C SER A 160 -6.83 -6.78 6.67
N MET A 161 -7.24 -5.80 5.88
CA MET A 161 -8.61 -5.31 5.94
C MET A 161 -9.61 -6.45 5.70
N SER A 162 -10.70 -6.41 6.48
CA SER A 162 -11.87 -7.28 6.26
C SER A 162 -13.02 -6.47 5.67
N PRO A 163 -13.79 -7.03 4.72
CA PRO A 163 -15.02 -6.38 4.26
C PRO A 163 -15.97 -5.99 5.41
N ARG A 164 -15.91 -6.67 6.55
CA ARG A 164 -16.78 -6.40 7.71
C ARG A 164 -16.46 -5.14 8.48
N GLN A 165 -15.23 -4.67 8.48
CA GLN A 165 -14.85 -3.45 9.22
C GLN A 165 -15.61 -2.18 8.78
N PHE A 166 -16.24 -2.22 7.61
CA PHE A 166 -17.05 -1.12 7.08
C PHE A 166 -18.56 -1.29 7.38
N LYS A 167 -18.93 -2.34 8.10
CA LYS A 167 -20.31 -2.52 8.59
C LYS A 167 -20.37 -1.96 10.00
N GLN A 168 -21.31 -1.04 10.26
CA GLN A 168 -21.58 -0.60 11.63
C GLN A 168 -22.06 -1.80 12.47
N SER A 169 -21.97 -1.70 13.81
CA SER A 169 -22.47 -2.73 14.73
C SER A 169 -23.95 -3.10 14.50
N SER A 170 -24.73 -2.23 13.84
CA SER A 170 -26.08 -2.45 13.37
C SER A 170 -26.20 -3.24 12.05
N GLY A 171 -25.07 -3.63 11.44
CA GLY A 171 -25.04 -4.27 10.12
C GLY A 171 -25.24 -3.32 8.94
N THR A 172 -25.45 -2.03 9.19
CA THR A 172 -25.57 -0.99 8.15
C THR A 172 -24.20 -0.61 7.61
N PRO A 173 -24.04 -0.45 6.29
CA PRO A 173 -22.79 0.06 5.71
C PRO A 173 -22.47 1.47 6.21
N VAL A 174 -21.19 1.79 6.41
CA VAL A 174 -20.74 3.18 6.60
C VAL A 174 -21.17 3.99 5.37
N ALA A 175 -21.75 5.15 5.58
CA ALA A 175 -22.24 5.97 4.48
C ALA A 175 -21.06 6.40 3.59
N GLU A 176 -21.22 6.24 2.29
CA GLU A 176 -20.22 6.63 1.28
C GLU A 176 -19.82 8.13 1.39
N SER A 177 -20.80 8.98 1.82
CA SER A 177 -20.60 10.40 2.11
C SER A 177 -19.51 10.64 3.16
N ASP A 178 -19.38 9.77 4.17
CA ASP A 178 -18.44 9.95 5.27
C ASP A 178 -16.98 9.68 4.84
N LEU A 179 -16.77 8.81 3.86
CA LEU A 179 -15.47 8.54 3.27
C LEU A 179 -15.11 9.54 2.16
N ARG A 180 -16.12 10.01 1.40
CA ARG A 180 -15.91 11.00 0.32
C ARG A 180 -15.72 12.43 0.82
N SER A 181 -16.14 12.74 2.06
CA SER A 181 -16.12 14.11 2.61
C SER A 181 -14.77 14.57 3.16
N ARG A 182 -13.73 13.72 3.14
CA ARG A 182 -12.42 14.11 3.66
C ARG A 182 -11.79 15.20 2.78
N PRO A 183 -11.48 16.39 3.35
CA PRO A 183 -10.91 17.49 2.58
C PRO A 183 -9.43 17.21 2.28
N PHE A 184 -9.14 16.64 1.10
CA PHE A 184 -7.75 16.37 0.68
C PHE A 184 -7.08 17.58 0.02
N VAL A 185 -7.86 18.51 -0.55
CA VAL A 185 -7.34 19.72 -1.23
C VAL A 185 -6.39 20.54 -0.35
N PRO A 186 -6.67 20.80 0.94
CA PRO A 186 -5.72 21.51 1.80
C PRO A 186 -4.38 20.79 1.93
N PHE A 187 -4.38 19.46 2.07
CA PHE A 187 -3.16 18.66 2.22
C PHE A 187 -2.30 18.67 0.95
N THR A 188 -2.91 18.56 -0.23
CA THR A 188 -2.17 18.69 -1.50
C THR A 188 -1.60 20.07 -1.71
N MET A 189 -2.27 21.14 -1.24
CA MET A 189 -1.72 22.49 -1.24
C MET A 189 -0.52 22.63 -0.30
N LEU A 190 -0.57 22.02 0.90
CA LEU A 190 0.56 22.03 1.83
C LEU A 190 1.78 21.28 1.23
N ALA A 191 1.56 20.20 0.51
CA ALA A 191 2.64 19.52 -0.21
C ALA A 191 3.24 20.42 -1.30
N ARG A 192 2.41 21.05 -2.13
CA ARG A 192 2.88 21.95 -3.20
C ARG A 192 3.75 23.10 -2.75
N ILE A 193 3.61 23.54 -1.49
CA ILE A 193 4.44 24.61 -0.88
C ILE A 193 5.53 24.04 0.04
N GLY A 194 5.82 22.74 -0.03
CA GLY A 194 6.92 22.09 0.68
C GLY A 194 6.70 21.89 2.20
N LEU A 195 5.52 22.21 2.74
CA LEU A 195 5.26 22.08 4.18
C LEU A 195 5.22 20.61 4.63
N VAL A 196 4.75 19.68 3.79
CA VAL A 196 4.74 18.25 4.11
C VAL A 196 6.18 17.76 4.29
N ARG A 197 7.08 18.09 3.37
CA ARG A 197 8.50 17.75 3.43
C ARG A 197 9.19 18.27 4.69
N LEU A 198 8.92 19.52 5.04
CA LEU A 198 9.52 20.16 6.21
C LEU A 198 9.02 19.58 7.53
N LEU A 199 7.76 19.16 7.57
CA LEU A 199 7.09 18.75 8.82
C LEU A 199 7.06 17.22 9.01
N ALA A 200 7.21 16.42 7.96
CA ALA A 200 7.08 14.96 8.06
C ALA A 200 8.05 14.34 9.09
N GLY A 201 9.32 14.75 9.10
CA GLY A 201 10.28 14.28 10.09
C GLY A 201 9.94 14.70 11.53
N PRO A 202 9.79 16.01 11.82
CA PRO A 202 9.42 16.50 13.14
C PRO A 202 8.11 15.93 13.68
N LEU A 203 7.15 15.60 12.81
CA LEU A 203 5.86 15.00 13.20
C LEU A 203 5.91 13.46 13.28
N GLY A 204 7.07 12.82 13.05
CA GLY A 204 7.21 11.38 13.12
C GLY A 204 6.41 10.62 12.05
N LEU A 205 6.18 11.24 10.89
CA LEU A 205 5.41 10.62 9.80
C LEU A 205 6.24 9.69 8.93
N ILE A 206 7.57 9.68 9.11
CA ILE A 206 8.47 8.79 8.37
C ILE A 206 8.59 7.49 9.14
N PRO A 207 8.24 6.34 8.55
CA PRO A 207 8.32 5.06 9.23
C PRO A 207 9.78 4.66 9.53
N ASN A 208 9.96 3.77 10.51
CA ASN A 208 11.28 3.25 10.89
C ASN A 208 11.76 2.23 9.84
N LEU A 209 12.42 2.72 8.80
CA LEU A 209 12.98 1.99 7.69
C LEU A 209 14.52 2.10 7.67
N PRO A 210 15.25 1.32 6.84
CA PRO A 210 16.65 1.58 6.55
C PRO A 210 16.87 3.04 6.11
N SER A 211 18.00 3.66 6.48
CA SER A 211 18.21 5.11 6.32
C SER A 211 17.98 5.63 4.90
N ASP A 212 18.36 4.86 3.88
CA ASP A 212 18.14 5.27 2.49
C ASP A 212 16.67 5.08 2.06
N ALA A 213 15.99 4.06 2.58
CA ALA A 213 14.56 3.90 2.38
C ALA A 213 13.75 5.03 3.05
N GLN A 214 14.17 5.52 4.24
CA GLN A 214 13.54 6.68 4.87
C GLN A 214 13.62 7.94 4.00
N LYS A 215 14.79 8.20 3.38
CA LYS A 215 14.97 9.34 2.48
C LYS A 215 14.10 9.22 1.24
N MET A 216 14.06 8.03 0.63
CA MET A 216 13.18 7.73 -0.51
C MET A 216 11.71 7.88 -0.13
N TYR A 217 11.33 7.38 1.05
CA TYR A 217 9.98 7.49 1.57
C TYR A 217 9.57 8.97 1.72
N LEU A 218 10.39 9.79 2.37
CA LEU A 218 10.15 11.23 2.51
C LEU A 218 10.02 11.91 1.14
N ALA A 219 10.92 11.62 0.21
CA ALA A 219 10.91 12.19 -1.14
C ALA A 219 9.60 11.93 -1.87
N LYS A 220 9.03 10.73 -1.73
CA LYS A 220 7.78 10.33 -2.41
C LYS A 220 6.52 10.78 -1.69
N MET A 221 6.46 10.63 -0.35
CA MET A 221 5.30 11.03 0.43
C MET A 221 5.08 12.55 0.45
N SER A 222 6.12 13.35 0.18
CA SER A 222 6.01 14.81 0.14
C SER A 222 5.31 15.33 -1.11
N ARG A 223 5.15 14.51 -2.15
CA ARG A 223 4.55 14.93 -3.41
C ARG A 223 3.05 15.14 -3.29
N ALA A 224 2.55 16.16 -3.98
CA ALA A 224 1.11 16.43 -4.01
C ALA A 224 0.30 15.27 -4.63
N THR A 225 0.86 14.56 -5.60
CA THR A 225 0.26 13.38 -6.24
C THR A 225 0.04 12.25 -5.24
N TYR A 226 1.01 11.99 -4.33
CA TYR A 226 0.85 11.02 -3.26
C TYR A 226 -0.37 11.33 -2.38
N LEU A 227 -0.48 12.57 -1.91
CA LEU A 227 -1.59 12.97 -1.03
C LEU A 227 -2.95 12.95 -1.76
N GLN A 228 -2.96 13.26 -3.05
CA GLN A 228 -4.15 13.15 -3.87
C GLN A 228 -4.60 11.69 -3.98
N THR A 229 -3.69 10.79 -4.29
CA THR A 229 -3.98 9.35 -4.40
C THR A 229 -4.46 8.80 -3.05
N TYR A 230 -3.73 9.09 -1.97
CA TYR A 230 -4.04 8.57 -0.64
C TYR A 230 -5.39 9.07 -0.10
N PHE A 231 -5.59 10.39 0.00
CA PHE A 231 -6.80 10.97 0.59
C PHE A 231 -7.97 11.08 -0.40
N GLY A 232 -7.67 11.18 -1.70
CA GLY A 232 -8.67 11.37 -2.74
C GLY A 232 -9.10 10.07 -3.39
N ASP A 233 -8.22 9.49 -4.18
CA ASP A 233 -8.60 8.50 -5.17
C ASP A 233 -8.77 7.10 -4.55
N GLU A 234 -7.78 6.63 -3.79
CA GLU A 234 -7.79 5.30 -3.19
C GLU A 234 -8.75 5.21 -1.99
N SER A 235 -8.78 6.23 -1.14
CA SER A 235 -9.75 6.28 -0.03
C SER A 235 -11.20 6.27 -0.51
N ARG A 236 -11.49 6.87 -1.68
CA ARG A 236 -12.83 6.83 -2.29
C ARG A 236 -13.17 5.47 -2.87
N GLY A 237 -12.20 4.76 -3.44
CA GLY A 237 -12.38 3.40 -3.98
C GLY A 237 -12.51 2.31 -2.90
N MET A 238 -12.29 2.65 -1.63
CA MET A 238 -12.23 1.66 -0.54
C MET A 238 -13.55 0.91 -0.32
N LEU A 239 -14.71 1.58 -0.45
CA LEU A 239 -16.02 0.92 -0.32
C LEU A 239 -16.29 -0.06 -1.46
N GLU A 240 -15.90 0.30 -2.68
CA GLU A 240 -15.99 -0.59 -3.83
C GLU A 240 -15.06 -1.79 -3.65
N SER A 241 -13.82 -1.55 -3.22
CA SER A 241 -12.83 -2.60 -2.90
C SER A 241 -13.36 -3.60 -1.88
N ARG A 242 -14.08 -3.12 -0.85
CA ARG A 242 -14.76 -3.96 0.12
C ARG A 242 -15.78 -4.87 -0.55
N GLY A 243 -16.70 -4.32 -1.37
CA GLY A 243 -17.75 -5.08 -2.04
C GLY A 243 -17.19 -6.12 -2.98
N GLN A 244 -16.14 -5.76 -3.73
CA GLN A 244 -15.41 -6.67 -4.63
C GLN A 244 -14.74 -7.81 -3.86
N ALA A 245 -14.10 -7.53 -2.73
CA ALA A 245 -13.49 -8.55 -1.88
C ALA A 245 -14.56 -9.43 -1.19
N GLU A 246 -15.70 -8.86 -0.78
CA GLU A 246 -16.82 -9.63 -0.18
C GLU A 246 -17.40 -10.65 -1.16
N ALA A 247 -17.40 -10.34 -2.46
CA ALA A 247 -17.87 -11.25 -3.51
C ALA A 247 -16.97 -12.51 -3.67
N VAL A 248 -15.70 -12.44 -3.29
CA VAL A 248 -14.82 -13.61 -3.27
C VAL A 248 -14.99 -14.34 -1.94
N THR A 249 -15.80 -15.38 -1.92
CA THR A 249 -16.20 -16.08 -0.70
C THR A 249 -15.31 -17.24 -0.30
N SER A 250 -14.51 -17.77 -1.23
CA SER A 250 -13.64 -18.93 -0.98
C SER A 250 -12.45 -18.97 -1.93
N PHE A 251 -11.34 -19.49 -1.42
CA PHE A 251 -10.14 -19.90 -2.18
C PHE A 251 -10.06 -21.44 -2.35
N GLY A 252 -11.12 -22.18 -1.93
CA GLY A 252 -11.08 -23.65 -1.93
C GLY A 252 -10.09 -24.18 -0.87
N ASP A 253 -9.13 -24.98 -1.33
CA ASP A 253 -8.06 -25.56 -0.51
C ASP A 253 -6.68 -24.88 -0.69
N LEU A 254 -6.65 -23.72 -1.36
CA LEU A 254 -5.45 -22.94 -1.55
C LEU A 254 -4.81 -22.57 -0.19
N PRO A 255 -3.51 -22.80 0.01
CA PRO A 255 -2.84 -22.45 1.26
C PRO A 255 -3.04 -20.99 1.62
N LEU A 256 -3.51 -20.73 2.84
CA LEU A 256 -3.75 -19.40 3.40
C LEU A 256 -3.06 -19.24 4.75
N ILE A 257 -2.31 -18.16 4.94
CA ILE A 257 -1.82 -17.71 6.24
C ILE A 257 -2.42 -16.35 6.55
N VAL A 258 -3.00 -16.17 7.72
CA VAL A 258 -3.44 -14.88 8.26
C VAL A 258 -2.52 -14.51 9.41
N LEU A 259 -1.70 -13.48 9.24
CA LEU A 259 -0.84 -12.93 10.30
C LEU A 259 -1.55 -11.73 10.92
N THR A 260 -1.89 -11.86 12.20
CA THR A 260 -2.71 -10.90 12.94
C THR A 260 -1.87 -10.10 13.93
N ALA A 261 -2.01 -8.79 13.93
CA ALA A 261 -1.43 -7.89 14.92
C ALA A 261 -2.20 -7.96 16.24
N LYS A 262 -1.55 -8.40 17.32
CA LYS A 262 -2.18 -8.51 18.65
C LYS A 262 -2.49 -7.17 19.30
N LEU A 263 -1.70 -6.15 18.99
CA LEU A 263 -1.82 -4.82 19.57
C LEU A 263 -2.66 -3.85 18.71
N ASN A 264 -3.30 -4.35 17.65
CA ASN A 264 -4.31 -3.59 16.94
C ASN A 264 -5.59 -3.57 17.78
N ASP A 265 -5.89 -2.41 18.36
CA ASP A 265 -6.97 -2.20 19.34
C ASP A 265 -8.32 -1.83 18.69
N MET A 266 -8.41 -1.86 17.37
CA MET A 266 -9.67 -1.61 16.65
C MET A 266 -10.73 -2.65 17.07
N SER A 267 -11.86 -2.16 17.56
CA SER A 267 -12.95 -3.04 18.03
C SER A 267 -13.42 -4.00 16.93
N GLY A 268 -13.42 -5.30 17.25
CA GLY A 268 -13.80 -6.37 16.32
C GLY A 268 -12.66 -6.84 15.38
N TRP A 269 -11.47 -6.21 15.44
CA TRP A 269 -10.36 -6.55 14.55
C TRP A 269 -9.93 -8.00 14.63
N GLN A 270 -9.75 -8.52 15.85
CA GLN A 270 -9.32 -9.91 16.07
C GLN A 270 -10.33 -10.93 15.52
N ASP A 271 -11.62 -10.65 15.67
CA ASP A 271 -12.69 -11.51 15.13
C ASP A 271 -12.67 -11.48 13.59
N TRP A 272 -12.50 -10.31 12.99
CA TRP A 272 -12.42 -10.18 11.52
C TRP A 272 -11.19 -10.89 10.95
N GLN A 273 -10.04 -10.84 11.63
CA GLN A 273 -8.85 -11.59 11.21
C GLN A 273 -9.11 -13.11 11.28
N THR A 274 -9.79 -13.58 12.33
CA THR A 274 -10.17 -14.99 12.48
C THR A 274 -11.14 -15.44 11.38
N GLU A 275 -12.08 -14.57 10.98
CA GLU A 275 -13.02 -14.88 9.89
C GLU A 275 -12.33 -15.03 8.51
N LEU A 276 -11.21 -14.35 8.27
CA LEU A 276 -10.45 -14.51 7.03
C LEU A 276 -9.97 -15.96 6.82
N LEU A 277 -9.82 -16.74 7.88
CA LEU A 277 -9.47 -18.17 7.78
C LEU A 277 -10.52 -18.97 7.02
N GLN A 278 -11.78 -18.55 7.02
CA GLN A 278 -12.88 -19.23 6.33
C GLN A 278 -12.75 -19.15 4.80
N LEU A 279 -11.86 -18.30 4.27
CA LEU A 279 -11.59 -18.22 2.83
C LEU A 279 -10.94 -19.50 2.27
N SER A 280 -10.28 -20.31 3.12
CA SER A 280 -9.66 -21.55 2.66
C SER A 280 -9.83 -22.66 3.68
N SER A 281 -10.11 -23.89 3.22
CA SER A 281 -10.07 -25.07 4.05
C SER A 281 -8.65 -25.44 4.52
N ASN A 282 -7.62 -24.81 3.95
CA ASN A 282 -6.19 -25.03 4.21
C ASN A 282 -5.55 -23.76 4.80
N SER A 283 -6.18 -23.21 5.85
CA SER A 283 -5.79 -21.96 6.47
C SER A 283 -5.05 -22.14 7.81
N GLN A 284 -4.22 -21.14 8.16
CA GLN A 284 -3.52 -21.04 9.43
C GLN A 284 -3.47 -19.59 9.90
N GLN A 285 -3.72 -19.34 11.18
CA GLN A 285 -3.50 -18.03 11.80
C GLN A 285 -2.16 -18.00 12.52
N LEU A 286 -1.44 -16.90 12.37
CA LEU A 286 -0.24 -16.54 13.13
C LEU A 286 -0.47 -15.18 13.81
N PHE A 287 0.33 -14.89 14.82
CA PHE A 287 0.19 -13.66 15.59
C PHE A 287 1.53 -12.94 15.71
N ALA A 288 1.49 -11.60 15.61
CA ALA A 288 2.61 -10.73 15.89
C ALA A 288 2.32 -9.83 17.09
N GLU A 289 3.28 -9.66 17.98
CA GLU A 289 3.24 -8.66 19.05
C GLU A 289 3.56 -7.28 18.48
N SER A 290 2.64 -6.74 17.69
CA SER A 290 2.76 -5.53 16.90
C SER A 290 1.43 -4.80 16.80
N GLY A 291 1.48 -3.51 16.48
CA GLY A 291 0.38 -2.74 15.93
C GLY A 291 0.10 -3.13 14.47
N HIS A 292 -0.69 -2.30 13.79
CA HIS A 292 -1.16 -2.58 12.43
C HIS A 292 -0.04 -2.72 11.38
N THR A 293 1.06 -1.98 11.52
CA THR A 293 2.18 -1.94 10.57
C THR A 293 3.24 -3.00 10.88
N ILE A 294 2.85 -4.29 10.79
CA ILE A 294 3.73 -5.42 11.15
C ILE A 294 5.03 -5.41 10.33
N GLU A 295 4.95 -5.05 9.05
CA GLU A 295 6.09 -4.99 8.12
C GLU A 295 7.17 -3.99 8.55
N ILE A 296 6.81 -3.01 9.39
CA ILE A 296 7.70 -1.97 9.92
C ILE A 296 8.09 -2.25 11.37
N ASP A 297 7.08 -2.59 12.21
CA ASP A 297 7.26 -2.71 13.66
C ASP A 297 7.85 -4.08 14.08
N LYS A 298 7.51 -5.12 13.32
CA LYS A 298 7.94 -6.52 13.54
C LYS A 298 8.18 -7.23 12.20
N PRO A 299 9.11 -6.74 11.37
CA PRO A 299 9.36 -7.31 10.03
C PRO A 299 9.66 -8.82 10.08
N ASP A 300 10.34 -9.30 11.11
CA ASP A 300 10.64 -10.74 11.30
C ASP A 300 9.37 -11.60 11.33
N ALA A 301 8.26 -11.09 11.87
CA ALA A 301 7.00 -11.82 11.89
C ALA A 301 6.39 -11.93 10.48
N ALA A 302 6.45 -10.85 9.70
CA ALA A 302 6.02 -10.85 8.31
C ALA A 302 6.89 -11.80 7.45
N VAL A 303 8.22 -11.72 7.59
CA VAL A 303 9.19 -12.60 6.93
C VAL A 303 8.89 -14.07 7.27
N THR A 304 8.71 -14.39 8.56
CA THR A 304 8.40 -15.75 9.01
C THR A 304 7.12 -16.29 8.38
N ALA A 305 6.05 -15.49 8.33
CA ALA A 305 4.78 -15.90 7.72
C ALA A 305 4.92 -16.15 6.21
N ILE A 306 5.66 -15.27 5.50
CA ILE A 306 5.91 -15.39 4.07
C ILE A 306 6.76 -16.63 3.77
N LEU A 307 7.88 -16.81 4.46
CA LEU A 307 8.79 -17.95 4.23
C LEU A 307 8.13 -19.27 4.59
N LYS A 308 7.29 -19.31 5.61
CA LYS A 308 6.47 -20.49 5.93
C LYS A 308 5.52 -20.87 4.78
N MET A 309 4.94 -19.88 4.10
CA MET A 309 4.13 -20.13 2.91
C MET A 309 4.99 -20.65 1.77
N VAL A 310 6.13 -20.04 1.51
CA VAL A 310 7.10 -20.49 0.47
C VAL A 310 7.51 -21.95 0.69
N GLU A 311 7.88 -22.32 1.91
CA GLU A 311 8.24 -23.70 2.27
C GLU A 311 7.08 -24.67 2.02
N ARG A 312 5.86 -24.31 2.47
CA ARG A 312 4.65 -25.11 2.27
C ARG A 312 4.38 -25.41 0.80
N ILE A 313 4.55 -24.41 -0.08
CA ILE A 313 4.38 -24.59 -1.52
C ILE A 313 5.47 -25.51 -2.10
N ARG A 314 6.73 -25.32 -1.71
CA ARG A 314 7.84 -26.18 -2.16
C ARG A 314 7.64 -27.64 -1.80
N LEU A 315 7.17 -27.92 -0.58
CA LEU A 315 6.89 -29.27 -0.11
C LEU A 315 5.70 -29.91 -0.85
N SER A 316 4.70 -29.14 -1.24
CA SER A 316 3.56 -29.64 -2.01
C SER A 316 3.91 -29.96 -3.48
N SER A 317 4.87 -29.25 -4.05
CA SER A 317 5.33 -29.43 -5.44
C SER A 317 6.28 -30.63 -5.61
N GLN A 318 6.74 -31.25 -4.52
CA GLN A 318 7.62 -32.44 -4.53
C GLN A 318 6.84 -33.76 -4.42
N LYS A 319 5.54 -33.68 -4.21
CA LYS A 319 4.63 -34.86 -4.15
C LYS A 319 3.92 -35.07 -5.47
#